data_ab8d65dcad8b6714b1e5738f732755c4
#
_entry.id   ab8d65dcad8b6714b1e5738f732755c4
#
_cell.length_a   1.000
_cell.length_b   1.000
_cell.length_c   1.000
_cell.angle_alpha   90.00
_cell.angle_beta   90.00
_cell.angle_gamma   90.00
#
_symmetry.space_group_name_H-M   'P 1'
#
loop_
_entity.id
_entity.type
_entity.pdbx_description
1 polymer ?
#
loop_
_entity_poly.entity_id
_entity_poly.type
_entity_poly.pdbx_seq_one_letter_code
_entity_poly.pdbx_strand_id
1 'polypeptide(L)'
;VKYVLSAYYQGTPYDPYAKHGCHTKKNKYRVIGINRNNFVALTQLRPYMPKEIMAMQWIAEGCNVFNAFVPFYANITKTPEYIANTTAEVTTENFYWANRLIGTLADAHFQKTAIFIERYQNQVHSKGHALLSKFDKQFMTEKPNQVQHFLEGCNEEMAKMAKEETQKTLSSVLYTASNGMKNSFARSDV
;
A
#
# COMPACT_ATOMS: atom_id res chain seq x y z
N VAL A 1 8.82 -5.15 9.17
CA VAL A 1 8.09 -6.16 8.37
C VAL A 1 7.93 -5.69 6.92
N LYS A 2 7.34 -4.50 6.66
CA LYS A 2 7.12 -3.99 5.28
C LYS A 2 8.39 -4.05 4.42
N TYR A 3 9.52 -3.55 4.92
CA TYR A 3 10.80 -3.58 4.21
C TYR A 3 11.18 -5.00 3.72
N VAL A 4 11.04 -6.01 4.59
CA VAL A 4 11.38 -7.41 4.24
C VAL A 4 10.42 -7.94 3.17
N LEU A 5 9.11 -7.71 3.35
CA LEU A 5 8.09 -8.19 2.40
C LEU A 5 8.14 -7.48 1.05
N SER A 6 8.69 -6.27 1.00
CA SER A 6 8.84 -5.47 -0.22
C SER A 6 10.22 -5.58 -0.86
N ALA A 7 11.15 -6.31 -0.24
CA ALA A 7 12.51 -6.41 -0.72
C ALA A 7 12.56 -7.08 -2.11
N TYR A 8 13.28 -6.45 -3.02
CA TYR A 8 13.54 -6.94 -4.39
C TYR A 8 15.04 -7.03 -4.68
N TYR A 9 15.83 -7.30 -3.63
CA TYR A 9 17.30 -7.33 -3.69
C TYR A 9 17.95 -5.99 -4.07
N GLN A 10 17.26 -4.88 -3.77
CA GLN A 10 17.72 -3.52 -4.06
C GLN A 10 19.17 -3.29 -3.60
N GLY A 11 19.96 -2.68 -4.46
CA GLY A 11 21.36 -2.38 -4.19
C GLY A 11 22.30 -3.59 -4.22
N THR A 12 21.83 -4.76 -4.65
CA THR A 12 22.65 -5.97 -4.78
C THR A 12 22.82 -6.36 -6.26
N PRO A 13 23.76 -7.28 -6.58
CA PRO A 13 23.87 -7.78 -7.96
C PRO A 13 22.65 -8.55 -8.47
N TYR A 14 21.69 -8.87 -7.61
CA TYR A 14 20.45 -9.61 -7.94
C TYR A 14 19.25 -8.69 -8.19
N ASP A 15 19.41 -7.38 -8.01
CA ASP A 15 18.36 -6.38 -8.19
C ASP A 15 17.83 -6.40 -9.63
N PRO A 16 16.54 -6.72 -9.85
CA PRO A 16 15.96 -6.79 -11.20
C PRO A 16 15.90 -5.42 -11.88
N TYR A 17 15.84 -4.34 -11.10
CA TYR A 17 15.69 -2.97 -11.60
C TYR A 17 17.01 -2.21 -11.73
N ALA A 18 18.16 -2.81 -11.35
CA ALA A 18 19.45 -2.14 -11.44
C ALA A 18 19.78 -1.78 -12.89
N LYS A 19 20.23 -0.54 -13.16
CA LYS A 19 20.66 -0.09 -14.48
C LYS A 19 21.92 -0.82 -14.96
N HIS A 20 22.82 -1.10 -14.02
CA HIS A 20 24.11 -1.73 -14.27
C HIS A 20 24.21 -3.04 -13.47
N GLY A 21 25.13 -3.91 -13.84
CA GLY A 21 25.40 -5.14 -13.14
C GLY A 21 25.39 -6.37 -14.04
N CYS A 22 25.70 -7.52 -13.46
CA CYS A 22 25.82 -8.79 -14.18
C CYS A 22 24.43 -9.30 -14.59
N HIS A 23 24.16 -9.36 -15.90
CA HIS A 23 22.89 -9.86 -16.45
C HIS A 23 22.56 -11.30 -15.98
N THR A 24 23.57 -12.13 -15.71
CA THR A 24 23.36 -13.51 -15.26
C THR A 24 22.91 -13.60 -13.80
N LYS A 25 23.09 -12.54 -13.01
CA LYS A 25 22.68 -12.49 -11.61
C LYS A 25 21.32 -11.83 -11.39
N LYS A 26 20.92 -10.90 -12.25
CA LYS A 26 19.61 -10.28 -12.20
C LYS A 26 18.50 -11.34 -12.32
N ASN A 27 17.43 -11.19 -11.55
CA ASN A 27 16.29 -12.11 -11.54
C ASN A 27 16.62 -13.58 -11.18
N LYS A 28 17.83 -13.87 -10.68
CA LYS A 28 18.21 -15.25 -10.33
C LYS A 28 17.36 -15.80 -9.19
N TYR A 29 16.99 -14.95 -8.23
CA TYR A 29 16.21 -15.35 -7.08
C TYR A 29 14.87 -14.63 -7.05
N ARG A 30 13.82 -15.39 -6.67
CA ARG A 30 12.49 -14.84 -6.51
C ARG A 30 12.43 -13.97 -5.26
N VAL A 31 11.86 -12.79 -5.38
CA VAL A 31 11.53 -11.90 -4.26
C VAL A 31 10.32 -12.41 -3.50
N ILE A 32 10.19 -12.05 -2.22
CA ILE A 32 9.00 -12.38 -1.41
C ILE A 32 7.78 -11.66 -1.97
N GLY A 33 7.90 -10.37 -2.27
CA GLY A 33 6.83 -9.53 -2.80
C GLY A 33 6.63 -9.67 -4.31
N ILE A 34 6.38 -10.90 -4.79
CA ILE A 34 6.14 -11.14 -6.22
C ILE A 34 4.85 -10.47 -6.69
N ASN A 35 4.74 -10.28 -8.02
CA ASN A 35 3.59 -9.65 -8.67
C ASN A 35 2.25 -10.40 -8.48
N ARG A 36 2.30 -11.67 -8.06
CA ARG A 36 1.12 -12.50 -7.79
C ARG A 36 0.58 -12.36 -6.37
N ASN A 37 1.29 -11.64 -5.49
CA ASN A 37 0.75 -11.31 -4.17
C ASN A 37 -0.41 -10.34 -4.35
N ASN A 38 -1.59 -10.78 -3.92
CA ASN A 38 -2.81 -10.00 -4.05
C ASN A 38 -3.22 -9.33 -2.74
N PHE A 39 -2.81 -9.93 -1.62
CA PHE A 39 -3.20 -9.49 -0.29
C PHE A 39 -2.15 -9.90 0.74
N VAL A 40 -1.89 -9.02 1.69
CA VAL A 40 -1.12 -9.31 2.89
C VAL A 40 -1.72 -8.60 4.08
N ALA A 41 -1.85 -9.30 5.18
CA ALA A 41 -2.26 -8.75 6.45
C ALA A 41 -1.27 -9.11 7.56
N LEU A 42 -1.07 -8.16 8.46
CA LEU A 42 -0.28 -8.34 9.68
C LEU A 42 -1.20 -8.05 10.87
N THR A 43 -1.36 -9.04 11.73
CA THR A 43 -2.08 -8.84 13.00
C THR A 43 -1.11 -8.35 14.05
N GLN A 44 -1.46 -7.24 14.70
CA GLN A 44 -0.74 -6.68 15.83
C GLN A 44 -1.61 -6.73 17.08
N LEU A 45 -1.11 -7.39 18.12
CA LEU A 45 -1.70 -7.35 19.46
C LEU A 45 -0.93 -6.35 20.31
N ARG A 46 -1.65 -5.46 20.99
CA ARG A 46 -1.11 -4.41 21.87
C ARG A 46 -1.61 -4.63 23.30
N PRO A 47 -1.02 -5.57 24.09
CA PRO A 47 -1.53 -5.98 25.41
C PRO A 47 -1.60 -4.84 26.43
N TYR A 48 -0.91 -3.73 26.17
CA TYR A 48 -0.88 -2.52 26.99
C TYR A 48 -2.07 -1.58 26.72
N MET A 49 -2.91 -1.90 25.71
CA MET A 49 -4.12 -1.14 25.39
C MET A 49 -5.37 -1.86 25.92
N PRO A 50 -6.49 -1.14 26.10
CA PRO A 50 -7.78 -1.77 26.41
C PRO A 50 -8.12 -2.88 25.40
N LYS A 51 -8.79 -3.93 25.88
CA LYS A 51 -9.12 -5.12 25.07
C LYS A 51 -9.92 -4.79 23.81
N GLU A 52 -10.71 -3.72 23.84
CA GLU A 52 -11.56 -3.24 22.77
C GLU A 52 -10.75 -2.75 21.56
N ILE A 53 -9.57 -2.16 21.80
CA ILE A 53 -8.69 -1.56 20.78
C ILE A 53 -7.32 -2.25 20.71
N MET A 54 -7.14 -3.35 21.43
CA MET A 54 -5.87 -4.06 21.51
C MET A 54 -5.44 -4.68 20.17
N ALA A 55 -6.39 -5.22 19.41
CA ALA A 55 -6.14 -5.92 18.17
C ALA A 55 -6.23 -5.00 16.96
N MET A 56 -5.18 -5.01 16.15
CA MET A 56 -5.07 -4.26 14.90
C MET A 56 -4.75 -5.19 13.75
N GLN A 57 -5.22 -4.83 12.55
CA GLN A 57 -4.75 -5.42 11.29
C GLN A 57 -4.13 -4.34 10.42
N TRP A 58 -2.94 -4.64 9.89
CA TRP A 58 -2.29 -3.83 8.89
C TRP A 58 -2.50 -4.52 7.55
N ILE A 59 -3.28 -3.90 6.68
CA ILE A 59 -3.73 -4.48 5.40
C ILE A 59 -3.02 -3.77 4.26
N ALA A 60 -2.52 -4.57 3.31
CA ALA A 60 -2.02 -4.08 2.02
C ALA A 60 -2.50 -5.01 0.91
N GLU A 61 -2.92 -4.43 -0.20
CA GLU A 61 -3.44 -5.14 -1.37
C GLU A 61 -2.55 -4.91 -2.59
N GLY A 62 -2.48 -5.91 -3.46
CA GLY A 62 -1.58 -5.92 -4.60
C GLY A 62 -0.15 -6.33 -4.27
N CYS A 63 0.78 -6.10 -5.20
CA CYS A 63 2.18 -6.49 -5.06
C CYS A 63 2.90 -5.71 -3.96
N ASN A 64 3.56 -6.43 -3.05
CA ASN A 64 4.19 -5.85 -1.86
C ASN A 64 5.30 -4.83 -2.15
N VAL A 65 5.93 -4.89 -3.30
CA VAL A 65 6.93 -3.87 -3.70
C VAL A 65 6.27 -2.49 -3.84
N PHE A 66 5.03 -2.45 -4.33
CA PHE A 66 4.35 -1.22 -4.75
C PHE A 66 3.22 -0.77 -3.83
N ASN A 67 2.71 -1.64 -2.94
CA ASN A 67 1.60 -1.32 -2.06
C ASN A 67 2.04 -0.68 -0.73
N ALA A 68 1.09 -0.24 0.07
CA ALA A 68 1.32 0.29 1.41
C ALA A 68 0.41 -0.39 2.45
N PHE A 69 0.90 -0.52 3.69
CA PHE A 69 0.12 -1.05 4.81
C PHE A 69 -0.71 0.04 5.47
N VAL A 70 -2.00 -0.21 5.58
CA VAL A 70 -2.98 0.65 6.26
C VAL A 70 -3.42 -0.03 7.55
N PRO A 71 -3.38 0.64 8.73
CA PRO A 71 -3.84 0.06 9.98
C PRO A 71 -5.36 0.15 10.11
N PHE A 72 -5.97 -0.90 10.65
CA PHE A 72 -7.40 -0.96 10.98
C PHE A 72 -7.60 -1.61 12.35
N TYR A 73 -8.55 -1.12 13.13
CA TYR A 73 -9.01 -1.80 14.33
C TYR A 73 -9.74 -3.08 13.92
N ALA A 74 -9.46 -4.19 14.62
CA ALA A 74 -10.02 -5.50 14.27
C ALA A 74 -11.38 -5.79 14.91
N ASN A 75 -11.75 -5.08 15.99
CA ASN A 75 -13.00 -5.29 16.71
C ASN A 75 -14.15 -4.48 16.10
N ILE A 76 -14.51 -4.85 14.88
CA ILE A 76 -15.56 -4.21 14.07
C ILE A 76 -16.50 -5.27 13.48
N THR A 77 -17.68 -4.85 13.07
CA THR A 77 -18.64 -5.69 12.35
C THR A 77 -18.77 -5.29 10.88
N LYS A 78 -18.40 -4.05 10.53
CA LYS A 78 -18.47 -3.52 9.18
C LYS A 78 -17.09 -3.04 8.72
N THR A 79 -16.60 -3.61 7.63
CA THR A 79 -15.37 -3.16 6.96
C THR A 79 -15.66 -1.95 6.06
N PRO A 80 -14.77 -0.93 6.00
CA PRO A 80 -14.91 0.17 5.06
C PRO A 80 -15.06 -0.30 3.61
N GLU A 81 -15.99 0.29 2.86
CA GLU A 81 -16.32 -0.15 1.51
C GLU A 81 -15.11 -0.11 0.57
N TYR A 82 -14.28 0.92 0.67
CA TYR A 82 -13.08 1.06 -0.15
C TYR A 82 -12.11 -0.14 -0.05
N ILE A 83 -12.14 -0.85 1.08
CA ILE A 83 -11.32 -2.05 1.33
C ILE A 83 -12.09 -3.34 0.99
N ALA A 84 -13.41 -3.36 1.20
CA ALA A 84 -14.23 -4.56 1.13
C ALA A 84 -14.85 -4.84 -0.26
N ASN A 85 -14.92 -3.84 -1.14
CA ASN A 85 -15.72 -3.91 -2.38
C ASN A 85 -14.97 -4.44 -3.60
N THR A 86 -13.93 -5.24 -3.42
CA THR A 86 -13.19 -5.83 -4.54
C THR A 86 -14.03 -6.80 -5.33
N THR A 87 -14.17 -6.54 -6.63
CA THR A 87 -14.86 -7.38 -7.60
C THR A 87 -13.93 -7.72 -8.78
N ALA A 88 -14.42 -8.50 -9.76
CA ALA A 88 -13.68 -8.76 -11.00
C ALA A 88 -13.62 -7.53 -11.93
N GLU A 89 -14.49 -6.54 -11.72
CA GLU A 89 -14.50 -5.30 -12.49
C GLU A 89 -13.37 -4.37 -12.03
N VAL A 90 -12.57 -3.92 -13.00
CA VAL A 90 -11.43 -3.02 -12.71
C VAL A 90 -11.94 -1.60 -12.48
N THR A 91 -11.58 -1.04 -11.33
CA THR A 91 -11.94 0.33 -10.96
C THR A 91 -10.88 0.93 -10.03
N THR A 92 -10.74 2.24 -10.01
CA THR A 92 -9.89 2.95 -9.04
C THR A 92 -10.63 3.27 -7.73
N GLU A 93 -11.90 2.92 -7.63
CA GLU A 93 -12.75 3.18 -6.47
C GLU A 93 -12.64 2.09 -5.39
N ASN A 94 -11.75 1.11 -5.54
CA ASN A 94 -11.35 0.19 -4.48
C ASN A 94 -9.83 0.10 -4.34
N PHE A 95 -9.41 -0.33 -3.15
CA PHE A 95 -8.01 -0.35 -2.75
C PHE A 95 -7.19 -1.36 -3.56
N TYR A 96 -7.76 -2.54 -3.84
CA TYR A 96 -7.10 -3.61 -4.59
C TYR A 96 -6.73 -3.16 -6.00
N TRP A 97 -7.71 -2.76 -6.81
CA TRP A 97 -7.46 -2.41 -8.20
C TRP A 97 -6.62 -1.15 -8.36
N ALA A 98 -6.81 -0.17 -7.47
CA ALA A 98 -5.97 1.03 -7.46
C ALA A 98 -4.49 0.67 -7.21
N ASN A 99 -4.18 -0.19 -6.23
CA ASN A 99 -2.82 -0.66 -5.99
C ASN A 99 -2.29 -1.56 -7.11
N ARG A 100 -3.15 -2.39 -7.73
CA ARG A 100 -2.76 -3.20 -8.90
C ARG A 100 -2.37 -2.32 -10.07
N LEU A 101 -3.12 -1.27 -10.33
CA LEU A 101 -2.83 -0.32 -11.40
C LEU A 101 -1.52 0.45 -11.14
N ILE A 102 -1.34 0.95 -9.91
CA ILE A 102 -0.07 1.57 -9.50
C ILE A 102 1.09 0.62 -9.73
N GLY A 103 1.00 -0.63 -9.26
CA GLY A 103 2.05 -1.62 -9.40
C GLY A 103 2.37 -1.93 -10.85
N THR A 104 1.36 -2.12 -11.69
CA THR A 104 1.53 -2.41 -13.12
C THR A 104 2.27 -1.28 -13.86
N LEU A 105 1.89 -0.04 -13.60
CA LEU A 105 2.52 1.12 -14.23
C LEU A 105 3.92 1.39 -13.66
N ALA A 106 4.07 1.25 -12.35
CA ALA A 106 5.35 1.50 -11.68
C ALA A 106 6.40 0.44 -12.04
N ASP A 107 6.03 -0.82 -12.16
CA ASP A 107 6.93 -1.91 -12.58
C ASP A 107 7.51 -1.65 -13.97
N ALA A 108 6.67 -1.29 -14.93
CA ALA A 108 7.08 -0.98 -16.30
C ALA A 108 8.04 0.23 -16.40
N HIS A 109 7.95 1.15 -15.45
CA HIS A 109 8.71 2.41 -15.43
C HIS A 109 9.49 2.62 -14.12
N PHE A 110 9.95 1.54 -13.49
CA PHE A 110 10.46 1.52 -12.13
C PHE A 110 11.49 2.61 -11.82
N GLN A 111 12.47 2.80 -12.70
CA GLN A 111 13.53 3.80 -12.50
C GLN A 111 13.03 5.25 -12.34
N LYS A 112 11.87 5.57 -12.93
CA LYS A 112 11.26 6.90 -12.88
C LYS A 112 10.18 7.00 -11.79
N THR A 113 9.61 5.88 -11.37
CA THR A 113 8.43 5.83 -10.50
C THR A 113 8.74 5.39 -9.07
N ALA A 114 9.90 4.78 -8.81
CA ALA A 114 10.29 4.28 -7.49
C ALA A 114 10.14 5.32 -6.37
N ILE A 115 10.51 6.58 -6.64
CA ILE A 115 10.39 7.69 -5.69
C ILE A 115 8.93 7.94 -5.26
N PHE A 116 7.96 7.77 -6.16
CA PHE A 116 6.55 7.95 -5.83
C PHE A 116 6.05 6.79 -4.97
N ILE A 117 6.54 5.57 -5.22
CA ILE A 117 6.21 4.39 -4.41
C ILE A 117 6.77 4.56 -2.99
N GLU A 118 8.04 4.96 -2.84
CA GLU A 118 8.63 5.23 -1.54
C GLU A 118 7.87 6.31 -0.76
N ARG A 119 7.52 7.41 -1.43
CA ARG A 119 6.70 8.48 -0.84
C ARG A 119 5.33 7.97 -0.41
N TYR A 120 4.67 7.19 -1.24
CA TYR A 120 3.38 6.57 -0.94
C TYR A 120 3.45 5.73 0.33
N GLN A 121 4.41 4.81 0.40
CA GLN A 121 4.61 3.94 1.54
C GLN A 121 4.89 4.74 2.82
N ASN A 122 5.74 5.75 2.73
CA ASN A 122 6.09 6.62 3.86
C ASN A 122 4.90 7.48 4.31
N GLN A 123 4.12 8.05 3.38
CA GLN A 123 2.97 8.88 3.70
C GLN A 123 1.85 8.06 4.35
N VAL A 124 1.49 6.90 3.77
CA VAL A 124 0.47 6.02 4.34
C VAL A 124 0.89 5.54 5.73
N HIS A 125 2.14 5.14 5.91
CA HIS A 125 2.67 4.70 7.20
C HIS A 125 2.63 5.82 8.25
N SER A 126 3.17 7.00 7.91
CA SER A 126 3.21 8.15 8.82
C SER A 126 1.80 8.62 9.22
N LYS A 127 0.91 8.81 8.23
CA LYS A 127 -0.46 9.24 8.47
C LYS A 127 -1.28 8.18 9.20
N GLY A 128 -1.09 6.90 8.86
CA GLY A 128 -1.74 5.79 9.56
C GLY A 128 -1.37 5.76 11.04
N HIS A 129 -0.09 5.92 11.37
CA HIS A 129 0.34 6.00 12.76
C HIS A 129 -0.19 7.25 13.48
N ALA A 130 -0.23 8.39 12.81
CA ALA A 130 -0.77 9.62 13.38
C ALA A 130 -2.27 9.48 13.71
N LEU A 131 -3.05 8.93 12.78
CA LEU A 131 -4.47 8.64 12.99
C LEU A 131 -4.67 7.61 14.11
N LEU A 132 -3.91 6.53 14.12
CA LEU A 132 -3.96 5.52 15.17
C LEU A 132 -3.69 6.16 16.56
N SER A 133 -2.66 6.98 16.69
CA SER A 133 -2.35 7.67 17.93
C SER A 133 -3.47 8.65 18.35
N LYS A 134 -4.08 9.35 17.39
CA LYS A 134 -5.23 10.22 17.62
C LYS A 134 -6.42 9.42 18.19
N PHE A 135 -6.78 8.33 17.53
CA PHE A 135 -7.95 7.52 17.91
C PHE A 135 -7.74 6.75 19.20
N ASP A 136 -6.54 6.23 19.45
CA ASP A 136 -6.22 5.60 20.74
C ASP A 136 -6.41 6.60 21.90
N LYS A 137 -5.91 7.84 21.75
CA LYS A 137 -6.10 8.90 22.75
C LYS A 137 -7.56 9.26 22.91
N GLN A 138 -8.29 9.40 21.80
CA GLN A 138 -9.71 9.72 21.81
C GLN A 138 -10.51 8.63 22.54
N PHE A 139 -10.26 7.35 22.24
CA PHE A 139 -10.88 6.22 22.92
C PHE A 139 -10.65 6.24 24.43
N MET A 140 -9.40 6.49 24.85
CA MET A 140 -9.03 6.54 26.27
C MET A 140 -9.68 7.69 27.03
N THR A 141 -9.94 8.81 26.35
CA THR A 141 -10.52 10.02 26.95
C THR A 141 -12.05 9.95 26.97
N GLU A 142 -12.66 9.60 25.85
CA GLU A 142 -14.11 9.66 25.67
C GLU A 142 -14.84 8.41 26.18
N LYS A 143 -14.15 7.24 26.21
CA LYS A 143 -14.70 5.94 26.62
C LYS A 143 -16.06 5.66 25.98
N PRO A 144 -16.12 5.54 24.64
CA PRO A 144 -17.37 5.50 23.91
C PRO A 144 -18.25 4.32 24.35
N ASN A 145 -19.54 4.56 24.58
CA ASN A 145 -20.49 3.51 24.93
C ASN A 145 -20.75 2.54 23.78
N GLN A 146 -20.69 3.03 22.54
CA GLN A 146 -20.85 2.23 21.30
C GLN A 146 -19.49 1.97 20.67
N VAL A 147 -18.71 1.08 21.25
CA VAL A 147 -17.31 0.82 20.87
C VAL A 147 -17.19 0.46 19.40
N GLN A 148 -18.00 -0.48 18.91
CA GLN A 148 -17.92 -0.92 17.50
C GLN A 148 -18.18 0.23 16.53
N HIS A 149 -19.21 1.02 16.76
CA HIS A 149 -19.52 2.18 15.92
C HIS A 149 -18.40 3.21 15.91
N PHE A 150 -17.79 3.47 17.08
CA PHE A 150 -16.61 4.35 17.17
C PHE A 150 -15.44 3.81 16.32
N LEU A 151 -15.11 2.51 16.45
CA LEU A 151 -14.00 1.89 15.74
C LEU A 151 -14.26 1.80 14.23
N GLU A 152 -15.50 1.57 13.81
CA GLU A 152 -15.91 1.62 12.40
C GLU A 152 -15.72 3.01 11.82
N GLY A 153 -16.07 4.07 12.55
CA GLY A 153 -15.79 5.46 12.18
C GLY A 153 -14.28 5.74 12.04
N CYS A 154 -13.47 5.24 12.97
CA CYS A 154 -12.01 5.35 12.88
C CYS A 154 -11.47 4.64 11.62
N ASN A 155 -11.98 3.45 11.34
CA ASN A 155 -11.57 2.68 10.15
C ASN A 155 -12.00 3.36 8.84
N GLU A 156 -13.15 4.03 8.80
CA GLU A 156 -13.56 4.85 7.64
C GLU A 156 -12.58 6.01 7.40
N GLU A 157 -12.12 6.70 8.46
CA GLU A 157 -11.09 7.74 8.31
C GLU A 157 -9.76 7.17 7.82
N MET A 158 -9.36 5.97 8.28
CA MET A 158 -8.17 5.24 7.77
C MET A 158 -8.32 4.90 6.28
N ALA A 159 -9.48 4.37 5.89
CA ALA A 159 -9.77 4.02 4.49
C ALA A 159 -9.79 5.28 3.59
N LYS A 160 -10.34 6.39 4.07
CA LYS A 160 -10.31 7.68 3.38
C LYS A 160 -8.88 8.18 3.16
N MET A 161 -8.05 8.15 4.19
CA MET A 161 -6.63 8.49 4.09
C MET A 161 -5.92 7.59 3.07
N ALA A 162 -6.17 6.29 3.10
CA ALA A 162 -5.60 5.34 2.14
C ALA A 162 -6.04 5.67 0.70
N LYS A 163 -7.32 5.97 0.47
CA LYS A 163 -7.85 6.37 -0.84
C LYS A 163 -7.17 7.62 -1.36
N GLU A 164 -7.05 8.65 -0.55
CA GLU A 164 -6.41 9.91 -0.94
C GLU A 164 -4.94 9.72 -1.34
N GLU A 165 -4.17 8.97 -0.56
CA GLU A 165 -2.75 8.74 -0.86
C GLU A 165 -2.57 7.80 -2.08
N THR A 166 -3.45 6.81 -2.25
CA THR A 166 -3.46 5.94 -3.42
C THR A 166 -3.76 6.74 -4.69
N GLN A 167 -4.76 7.61 -4.68
CA GLN A 167 -5.11 8.45 -5.84
C GLN A 167 -3.99 9.42 -6.22
N LYS A 168 -3.34 10.07 -5.24
CA LYS A 168 -2.18 10.94 -5.49
C LYS A 168 -1.03 10.18 -6.14
N THR A 169 -0.75 8.97 -5.62
CA THR A 169 0.32 8.12 -6.14
C THR A 169 0.01 7.65 -7.55
N LEU A 170 -1.22 7.18 -7.79
CA LEU A 170 -1.67 6.77 -9.10
C LEU A 170 -1.55 7.90 -10.13
N SER A 171 -1.96 9.11 -9.77
CA SER A 171 -1.81 10.29 -10.62
C SER A 171 -0.34 10.53 -11.02
N SER A 172 0.58 10.49 -10.06
CA SER A 172 2.01 10.72 -10.32
C SER A 172 2.64 9.62 -11.16
N VAL A 173 2.30 8.36 -10.87
CA VAL A 173 2.80 7.20 -11.62
C VAL A 173 2.25 7.17 -13.02
N LEU A 174 0.94 7.38 -13.21
CA LEU A 174 0.29 7.41 -14.52
C LEU A 174 0.82 8.55 -15.39
N TYR A 175 0.97 9.75 -14.82
CA TYR A 175 1.57 10.89 -15.53
C TYR A 175 2.97 10.54 -16.05
N THR A 176 3.81 9.96 -15.20
CA THR A 176 5.18 9.57 -15.56
C THR A 176 5.20 8.47 -16.61
N ALA A 177 4.33 7.46 -16.48
CA ALA A 177 4.22 6.37 -17.43
C ALA A 177 3.72 6.86 -18.80
N SER A 178 2.70 7.74 -18.82
CA SER A 178 2.14 8.28 -20.06
C SER A 178 3.15 9.10 -20.85
N ASN A 179 4.00 9.89 -20.17
CA ASN A 179 5.09 10.62 -20.81
C ASN A 179 6.22 9.70 -21.34
N GLY A 180 6.22 8.44 -20.94
CA GLY A 180 7.18 7.44 -21.42
C GLY A 180 6.67 6.55 -22.54
N MET A 181 5.44 6.78 -23.05
CA MET A 181 4.88 6.00 -24.16
C MET A 181 5.67 6.24 -25.46
N LYS A 182 6.01 5.15 -26.14
CA LYS A 182 6.81 5.18 -27.38
C LYS A 182 6.02 4.79 -28.61
N ASN A 183 4.77 4.35 -28.48
CA ASN A 183 3.88 3.89 -29.57
C ASN A 183 4.52 2.88 -30.54
N SER A 184 5.62 2.22 -30.14
CA SER A 184 6.42 1.30 -30.97
C SER A 184 6.96 1.90 -32.28
N PHE A 185 7.01 3.21 -32.43
CA PHE A 185 7.62 3.85 -33.59
C PHE A 185 9.17 3.90 -33.49
N ALA A 186 9.84 3.76 -34.62
CA ALA A 186 11.30 3.86 -34.70
C ALA A 186 11.82 5.29 -34.33
N ARG A 187 11.01 6.30 -34.54
CA ARG A 187 11.25 7.67 -34.08
C ARG A 187 10.50 7.87 -32.78
N SER A 188 11.21 7.93 -31.67
CA SER A 188 10.71 8.46 -30.43
C SER A 188 11.05 9.94 -30.40
N ASP A 189 10.08 10.79 -30.11
CA ASP A 189 10.37 12.15 -29.67
C ASP A 189 11.10 12.01 -28.34
N VAL A 190 12.42 12.20 -28.35
CA VAL A 190 13.29 12.16 -27.17
C VAL A 190 13.46 13.57 -26.69
#